data_7c09657fa0e993895088f839e472925d
#
_entry.id   7c09657fa0e993895088f839e472925d
#
_cell.length_a   1.000
_cell.length_b   1.000
_cell.length_c   1.000
_cell.angle_alpha   90.00
_cell.angle_beta   90.00
_cell.angle_gamma   90.00
#
_symmetry.space_group_name_H-M   'P 1'
#
loop_
_entity.id
_entity.type
_entity.pdbx_description
1 polymer ?
#
loop_
_entity_poly.entity_id
_entity_poly.type
_entity_poly.pdbx_seq_one_letter_code
_entity_poly.pdbx_strand_id
1 'polypeptide(L)'
;MPLETHLDWEVLGALPETFLTARGSLDVMGLQEGQSLLVRGAGSSVGLAAIGLGAAAGLHVIGTTRDPDKADFLRQRGADDVLVDKGRIAGADVDGVLDLVGGTALLDALKAVVPGGIVCATGLLGGTWVIDHFEPMGEIPTGVKLTTFGSAVIGGERWVEALQEIVDLVEEGRVHANLDRTYPLDEIAAAHAYMEANRATGKVVGIP
;
A
#
# COMPACT_ATOMS: atom_id res chain seq x y z
N MET A 1 7.80 8.64 22.58
CA MET A 1 6.62 9.43 23.00
C MET A 1 5.42 8.50 22.97
N PRO A 2 4.51 8.49 23.96
CA PRO A 2 3.28 7.73 23.86
C PRO A 2 2.37 8.36 22.79
N LEU A 3 1.55 7.54 22.13
CA LEU A 3 0.51 8.06 21.24
C LEU A 3 -0.64 8.67 22.05
N GLU A 4 -1.16 9.78 21.57
CA GLU A 4 -2.37 10.41 22.10
C GLU A 4 -3.55 9.98 21.23
N THR A 5 -4.55 9.26 21.78
CA THR A 5 -5.62 8.69 20.98
C THR A 5 -6.81 8.25 21.81
N HIS A 6 -7.98 8.25 21.19
CA HIS A 6 -9.23 7.66 21.68
C HIS A 6 -9.62 6.37 20.95
N LEU A 7 -8.80 5.91 20.00
CA LEU A 7 -9.06 4.67 19.25
C LEU A 7 -8.93 3.45 20.16
N ASP A 8 -9.80 2.46 19.93
CA ASP A 8 -9.72 1.17 20.61
C ASP A 8 -8.45 0.40 20.20
N TRP A 9 -7.97 -0.50 21.08
CA TRP A 9 -6.74 -1.27 20.86
C TRP A 9 -6.76 -2.11 19.60
N GLU A 10 -7.93 -2.62 19.21
CA GLU A 10 -8.15 -3.38 17.98
C GLU A 10 -7.83 -2.53 16.74
N VAL A 11 -8.29 -1.29 16.74
CA VAL A 11 -8.04 -0.33 15.66
C VAL A 11 -6.57 0.08 15.65
N LEU A 12 -6.02 0.44 16.82
CA LEU A 12 -4.61 0.78 16.95
C LEU A 12 -3.70 -0.35 16.49
N GLY A 13 -4.03 -1.61 16.80
CA GLY A 13 -3.25 -2.78 16.37
C GLY A 13 -3.20 -2.97 14.86
N ALA A 14 -4.14 -2.38 14.11
CA ALA A 14 -4.16 -2.46 12.66
C ALA A 14 -3.23 -1.44 11.97
N LEU A 15 -2.81 -0.36 12.65
CA LEU A 15 -2.16 0.78 12.02
C LEU A 15 -0.64 0.64 11.80
N PRO A 16 0.20 0.30 12.82
CA PRO A 16 1.63 0.61 12.79
C PRO A 16 2.36 0.04 11.56
N GLU A 17 2.28 -1.25 11.33
CA GLU A 17 3.06 -1.93 10.28
C GLU A 17 2.57 -1.53 8.88
N THR A 18 1.27 -1.58 8.63
CA THR A 18 0.71 -1.33 7.29
C THR A 18 0.77 0.13 6.88
N PHE A 19 0.40 1.03 7.80
CA PHE A 19 0.36 2.45 7.50
C PHE A 19 1.75 3.09 7.47
N LEU A 20 2.66 2.70 8.35
CA LEU A 20 4.03 3.20 8.30
C LEU A 20 4.78 2.68 7.06
N THR A 21 4.50 1.45 6.63
CA THR A 21 5.03 0.94 5.35
C THR A 21 4.48 1.73 4.16
N ALA A 22 3.19 1.98 4.12
CA ALA A 22 2.57 2.79 3.08
C ALA A 22 3.10 4.23 3.11
N ARG A 23 3.15 4.88 4.29
CA ARG A 23 3.66 6.24 4.47
C ARG A 23 5.11 6.35 4.00
N GLY A 24 5.98 5.47 4.44
CA GLY A 24 7.38 5.49 4.02
C GLY A 24 7.57 5.28 2.52
N SER A 25 6.74 4.44 1.91
CA SER A 25 6.73 4.26 0.46
C SER A 25 6.31 5.54 -0.27
N LEU A 26 5.27 6.22 0.18
CA LEU A 26 4.82 7.50 -0.38
C LEU A 26 5.85 8.61 -0.16
N ASP A 27 6.49 8.67 1.01
CA ASP A 27 7.54 9.64 1.33
C ASP A 27 8.73 9.53 0.36
N VAL A 28 9.22 8.32 0.07
CA VAL A 28 10.35 8.14 -0.87
C VAL A 28 9.97 8.36 -2.32
N MET A 29 8.68 8.24 -2.66
CA MET A 29 8.18 8.59 -3.98
C MET A 29 8.12 10.11 -4.17
N GLY A 30 7.81 10.88 -3.14
CA GLY A 30 7.80 12.33 -3.15
C GLY A 30 6.78 12.94 -4.11
N LEU A 31 5.66 12.24 -4.37
CA LEU A 31 4.57 12.75 -5.20
C LEU A 31 3.93 13.99 -4.57
N GLN A 32 3.50 14.93 -5.41
CA GLN A 32 2.87 16.17 -5.00
C GLN A 32 1.36 16.12 -5.20
N GLU A 33 0.62 16.93 -4.46
CA GLU A 33 -0.83 17.10 -4.64
C GLU A 33 -1.20 17.27 -6.12
N GLY A 34 -2.25 16.57 -6.55
CA GLY A 34 -2.73 16.54 -7.93
C GLY A 34 -2.00 15.57 -8.85
N GLN A 35 -0.87 14.99 -8.44
CA GLN A 35 -0.24 13.90 -9.19
C GLN A 35 -0.95 12.58 -9.03
N SER A 36 -0.76 11.68 -9.99
CA SER A 36 -1.40 10.36 -10.03
C SER A 36 -0.54 9.28 -9.37
N LEU A 37 -1.16 8.52 -8.47
CA LEU A 37 -0.61 7.36 -7.80
C LEU A 37 -1.36 6.09 -8.19
N LEU A 38 -0.70 5.15 -8.84
CA LEU A 38 -1.24 3.83 -9.05
C LEU A 38 -0.72 2.87 -7.96
N VAL A 39 -1.66 2.24 -7.23
CA VAL A 39 -1.34 1.23 -6.21
C VAL A 39 -1.58 -0.16 -6.78
N ARG A 40 -0.51 -0.88 -7.14
CA ARG A 40 -0.59 -2.26 -7.61
C ARG A 40 -0.64 -3.22 -6.43
N GLY A 41 -1.67 -4.06 -6.38
CA GLY A 41 -1.97 -4.89 -5.20
C GLY A 41 -2.78 -4.13 -4.14
N ALA A 42 -3.64 -3.23 -4.58
CA ALA A 42 -4.42 -2.29 -3.77
C ALA A 42 -5.33 -2.97 -2.72
N GLY A 43 -5.79 -4.20 -2.95
CA GLY A 43 -6.61 -4.93 -1.99
C GLY A 43 -5.85 -5.54 -0.80
N SER A 44 -4.52 -5.40 -0.73
CA SER A 44 -3.74 -5.80 0.44
C SER A 44 -3.84 -4.76 1.56
N SER A 45 -3.48 -5.12 2.79
CA SER A 45 -3.54 -4.20 3.93
C SER A 45 -2.68 -2.94 3.71
N VAL A 46 -1.46 -3.09 3.18
CA VAL A 46 -0.59 -1.95 2.81
C VAL A 46 -1.16 -1.17 1.63
N GLY A 47 -1.78 -1.86 0.65
CA GLY A 47 -2.42 -1.22 -0.50
C GLY A 47 -3.59 -0.34 -0.10
N LEU A 48 -4.45 -0.83 0.79
CA LEU A 48 -5.58 -0.04 1.34
C LEU A 48 -5.10 1.17 2.15
N ALA A 49 -4.02 1.01 2.94
CA ALA A 49 -3.39 2.11 3.65
C ALA A 49 -2.82 3.17 2.68
N ALA A 50 -2.16 2.73 1.61
CA ALA A 50 -1.59 3.62 0.60
C ALA A 50 -2.68 4.39 -0.17
N ILE A 51 -3.81 3.75 -0.49
CA ILE A 51 -4.98 4.42 -1.08
C ILE A 51 -5.46 5.54 -0.16
N GLY A 52 -5.74 5.23 1.12
CA GLY A 52 -6.26 6.22 2.06
C GLY A 52 -5.29 7.37 2.30
N LEU A 53 -3.99 7.10 2.49
CA LEU A 53 -2.98 8.13 2.69
C LEU A 53 -2.75 8.97 1.43
N GLY A 54 -2.74 8.34 0.25
CA GLY A 54 -2.63 9.04 -1.03
C GLY A 54 -3.79 10.00 -1.27
N ALA A 55 -5.02 9.55 -1.03
CA ALA A 55 -6.21 10.39 -1.11
C ALA A 55 -6.16 11.55 -0.11
N ALA A 56 -5.76 11.28 1.16
CA ALA A 56 -5.61 12.32 2.18
C ALA A 56 -4.52 13.36 1.83
N ALA A 57 -3.52 12.96 1.03
CA ALA A 57 -2.47 13.84 0.50
C ALA A 57 -2.86 14.57 -0.80
N GLY A 58 -4.09 14.42 -1.28
CA GLY A 58 -4.59 15.08 -2.50
C GLY A 58 -4.05 14.49 -3.80
N LEU A 59 -3.57 13.24 -3.78
CA LEU A 59 -3.18 12.53 -5.00
C LEU A 59 -4.44 12.01 -5.74
N HIS A 60 -4.36 11.89 -7.06
CA HIS A 60 -5.32 11.11 -7.84
C HIS A 60 -4.96 9.63 -7.74
N VAL A 61 -5.72 8.86 -6.96
CA VAL A 61 -5.38 7.49 -6.59
C VAL A 61 -6.08 6.47 -7.47
N ILE A 62 -5.30 5.60 -8.13
CA ILE A 62 -5.78 4.49 -8.95
C ILE A 62 -5.43 3.18 -8.25
N GLY A 63 -6.45 2.45 -7.77
CA GLY A 63 -6.26 1.14 -7.16
C GLY A 63 -6.32 0.03 -8.20
N THR A 64 -5.47 -1.01 -8.10
CA THR A 64 -5.62 -2.19 -8.96
C THR A 64 -6.24 -3.37 -8.24
N THR A 65 -7.07 -4.13 -8.93
CA THR A 65 -7.61 -5.41 -8.46
C THR A 65 -7.65 -6.44 -9.57
N ARG A 66 -7.50 -7.72 -9.24
CA ARG A 66 -7.74 -8.84 -10.17
C ARG A 66 -9.22 -9.21 -10.27
N ASP A 67 -9.99 -8.81 -9.28
CA ASP A 67 -11.41 -9.12 -9.12
C ASP A 67 -12.24 -7.83 -9.33
N PRO A 68 -12.98 -7.69 -10.43
CA PRO A 68 -13.76 -6.50 -10.72
C PRO A 68 -14.83 -6.22 -9.65
N ASP A 69 -15.30 -7.24 -8.94
CA ASP A 69 -16.32 -7.07 -7.89
C ASP A 69 -15.78 -6.32 -6.65
N LYS A 70 -14.46 -6.22 -6.53
CA LYS A 70 -13.78 -5.42 -5.49
C LYS A 70 -13.60 -3.94 -5.85
N ALA A 71 -13.99 -3.52 -7.04
CA ALA A 71 -13.76 -2.14 -7.49
C ALA A 71 -14.44 -1.10 -6.58
N ASP A 72 -15.71 -1.31 -6.24
CA ASP A 72 -16.44 -0.39 -5.38
C ASP A 72 -15.90 -0.36 -3.95
N PHE A 73 -15.39 -1.48 -3.45
CA PHE A 73 -14.71 -1.52 -2.16
C PHE A 73 -13.45 -0.63 -2.16
N LEU A 74 -12.62 -0.68 -3.23
CA LEU A 74 -11.44 0.18 -3.32
C LEU A 74 -11.81 1.67 -3.41
N ARG A 75 -12.87 2.02 -4.15
CA ARG A 75 -13.38 3.39 -4.21
C ARG A 75 -13.84 3.89 -2.84
N GLN A 76 -14.54 3.07 -2.07
CA GLN A 76 -14.94 3.39 -0.70
C GLN A 76 -13.76 3.61 0.24
N ARG A 77 -12.56 3.12 -0.11
CA ARG A 77 -11.30 3.33 0.63
C ARG A 77 -10.50 4.53 0.16
N GLY A 78 -10.98 5.27 -0.84
CA GLY A 78 -10.36 6.51 -1.33
C GLY A 78 -9.71 6.41 -2.70
N ALA A 79 -9.89 5.31 -3.46
CA ALA A 79 -9.45 5.27 -4.84
C ALA A 79 -10.42 6.08 -5.72
N ASP A 80 -9.89 7.02 -6.52
CA ASP A 80 -10.64 7.77 -7.52
C ASP A 80 -11.02 6.86 -8.68
N ASP A 81 -10.06 6.03 -9.11
CA ASP A 81 -10.23 5.07 -10.19
C ASP A 81 -9.79 3.66 -9.77
N VAL A 82 -10.33 2.67 -10.46
CA VAL A 82 -9.94 1.27 -10.27
C VAL A 82 -9.67 0.61 -11.61
N LEU A 83 -8.48 0.01 -11.72
CA LEU A 83 -8.04 -0.74 -12.88
C LEU A 83 -8.05 -2.24 -12.59
N VAL A 84 -8.69 -3.03 -13.48
CA VAL A 84 -8.67 -4.48 -13.38
C VAL A 84 -7.34 -5.00 -13.94
N ASP A 85 -6.42 -5.38 -13.04
CA ASP A 85 -5.09 -5.90 -13.39
C ASP A 85 -5.17 -7.36 -13.85
N LYS A 86 -5.07 -7.57 -15.15
CA LYS A 86 -4.97 -8.88 -15.79
C LYS A 86 -3.51 -9.28 -16.05
N GLY A 87 -2.58 -8.80 -15.23
CA GLY A 87 -1.14 -9.00 -15.38
C GLY A 87 -0.44 -7.90 -16.17
N ARG A 88 -1.17 -6.86 -16.60
CA ARG A 88 -0.60 -5.74 -17.35
C ARG A 88 -1.26 -4.41 -16.94
N ILE A 89 -0.41 -3.45 -16.55
CA ILE A 89 -0.77 -2.06 -16.25
C ILE A 89 0.04 -1.06 -17.10
N ALA A 90 0.95 -1.55 -17.93
CA ALA A 90 1.74 -0.71 -18.84
C ALA A 90 0.84 0.16 -19.72
N GLY A 91 1.19 1.46 -19.84
CA GLY A 91 0.40 2.46 -20.55
C GLY A 91 -0.69 3.13 -19.70
N ALA A 92 -0.65 2.97 -18.37
CA ALA A 92 -1.50 3.74 -17.46
C ALA A 92 -1.08 5.23 -17.40
N ASP A 93 0.17 5.54 -17.77
CA ASP A 93 0.73 6.89 -17.89
C ASP A 93 0.54 7.75 -16.63
N VAL A 94 0.90 7.16 -15.47
CA VAL A 94 0.80 7.80 -14.15
C VAL A 94 2.13 8.41 -13.69
N ASP A 95 2.10 9.32 -12.70
CA ASP A 95 3.30 9.94 -12.12
C ASP A 95 4.05 8.97 -11.20
N GLY A 96 3.33 8.09 -10.50
CA GLY A 96 3.94 7.12 -9.61
C GLY A 96 3.20 5.79 -9.54
N VAL A 97 3.96 4.69 -9.37
CA VAL A 97 3.42 3.35 -9.07
C VAL A 97 4.01 2.86 -7.75
N LEU A 98 3.16 2.53 -6.80
CA LEU A 98 3.51 1.72 -5.65
C LEU A 98 3.26 0.24 -6.01
N ASP A 99 4.34 -0.52 -6.21
CA ASP A 99 4.26 -1.94 -6.52
C ASP A 99 4.36 -2.80 -5.26
N LEU A 100 3.26 -3.48 -4.93
CA LEU A 100 3.16 -4.44 -3.83
C LEU A 100 3.20 -5.90 -4.32
N VAL A 101 3.32 -6.11 -5.63
CA VAL A 101 3.32 -7.45 -6.23
C VAL A 101 4.74 -8.00 -6.33
N GLY A 102 5.68 -7.20 -6.82
CA GLY A 102 7.07 -7.59 -6.97
C GLY A 102 7.36 -8.53 -8.13
N GLY A 103 8.60 -9.06 -8.18
CA GLY A 103 9.05 -9.95 -9.25
C GLY A 103 8.90 -9.33 -10.64
N THR A 104 8.50 -10.11 -11.64
CA THR A 104 8.36 -9.64 -13.01
C THR A 104 7.23 -8.60 -13.21
N ALA A 105 6.30 -8.47 -12.26
CA ALA A 105 5.29 -7.42 -12.28
C ALA A 105 5.91 -6.02 -12.20
N LEU A 106 7.07 -5.87 -11.54
CA LEU A 106 7.81 -4.63 -11.47
C LEU A 106 8.22 -4.10 -12.85
N LEU A 107 8.59 -4.99 -13.79
CA LEU A 107 8.97 -4.59 -15.16
C LEU A 107 7.80 -3.96 -15.92
N ASP A 108 6.59 -4.43 -15.68
CA ASP A 108 5.38 -3.87 -16.25
C ASP A 108 5.02 -2.54 -15.55
N ALA A 109 5.23 -2.44 -14.22
CA ALA A 109 5.03 -1.21 -13.46
C ALA A 109 5.96 -0.07 -13.95
N LEU A 110 7.22 -0.38 -14.29
CA LEU A 110 8.15 0.60 -14.86
C LEU A 110 7.67 1.20 -16.19
N LYS A 111 6.87 0.45 -16.95
CA LYS A 111 6.30 0.87 -18.24
C LYS A 111 4.93 1.57 -18.09
N ALA A 112 4.44 1.70 -16.86
CA ALA A 112 3.18 2.35 -16.53
C ALA A 112 3.33 3.82 -16.10
N VAL A 113 4.57 4.29 -15.88
CA VAL A 113 4.83 5.67 -15.46
C VAL A 113 5.29 6.55 -16.62
N VAL A 114 4.93 7.82 -16.54
CA VAL A 114 5.41 8.86 -17.48
C VAL A 114 6.91 9.14 -17.32
N PRO A 115 7.60 9.70 -18.31
CA PRO A 115 8.97 10.20 -18.14
C PRO A 115 9.07 11.20 -16.98
N GLY A 116 10.00 10.98 -16.05
CA GLY A 116 10.13 11.73 -14.80
C GLY A 116 9.41 11.08 -13.61
N GLY A 117 8.52 10.12 -13.89
CA GLY A 117 7.77 9.38 -12.87
C GLY A 117 8.62 8.41 -12.06
N ILE A 118 8.01 7.79 -11.07
CA ILE A 118 8.69 6.94 -10.09
C ILE A 118 7.92 5.66 -9.79
N VAL A 119 8.65 4.55 -9.68
CA VAL A 119 8.13 3.27 -9.17
C VAL A 119 8.78 2.96 -7.84
N CYS A 120 7.99 2.70 -6.81
CA CYS A 120 8.46 2.19 -5.52
C CYS A 120 8.08 0.72 -5.37
N ALA A 121 9.07 -0.17 -5.34
CA ALA A 121 8.88 -1.58 -5.06
C ALA A 121 8.92 -1.82 -3.56
N THR A 122 7.78 -2.20 -2.96
CA THR A 122 7.64 -2.39 -1.52
C THR A 122 7.13 -3.78 -1.17
N GLY A 123 6.29 -4.38 -2.02
CA GLY A 123 5.62 -5.64 -1.72
C GLY A 123 6.12 -6.85 -2.48
N LEU A 124 5.64 -8.02 -2.05
CA LEU A 124 6.06 -9.35 -2.54
C LEU A 124 4.85 -10.28 -2.69
N LEU A 125 3.68 -9.74 -2.98
CA LEU A 125 2.45 -10.54 -3.16
C LEU A 125 2.55 -11.56 -4.29
N GLY A 126 3.47 -11.35 -5.24
CA GLY A 126 3.78 -12.30 -6.31
C GLY A 126 4.71 -13.45 -5.90
N GLY A 127 5.19 -13.46 -4.64
CA GLY A 127 5.97 -14.56 -4.06
C GLY A 127 7.49 -14.49 -4.28
N THR A 128 8.00 -13.52 -5.06
CA THR A 128 9.44 -13.37 -5.30
C THR A 128 9.86 -11.91 -5.43
N TRP A 129 11.06 -11.59 -4.92
CA TRP A 129 11.77 -10.32 -5.16
C TRP A 129 12.71 -10.42 -6.37
N VAL A 130 13.08 -11.63 -6.77
CA VAL A 130 14.12 -11.86 -7.77
C VAL A 130 13.54 -11.68 -9.16
N ILE A 131 14.25 -10.91 -9.98
CA ILE A 131 14.01 -10.76 -11.41
C ILE A 131 15.25 -11.28 -12.10
N ASP A 132 15.17 -12.46 -12.69
CA ASP A 132 16.27 -13.06 -13.43
C ASP A 132 16.60 -12.21 -14.66
N HIS A 133 17.88 -12.05 -14.94
CA HIS A 133 18.40 -11.32 -16.10
C HIS A 133 17.91 -9.86 -16.21
N PHE A 134 17.67 -9.19 -15.05
CA PHE A 134 17.30 -7.78 -15.04
C PHE A 134 18.43 -6.92 -15.63
N GLU A 135 18.15 -6.26 -16.76
CA GLU A 135 19.05 -5.35 -17.43
C GLU A 135 18.55 -3.91 -17.29
N PRO A 136 19.13 -3.09 -16.38
CA PRO A 136 18.60 -1.76 -16.08
C PRO A 136 18.42 -0.84 -17.29
N MET A 137 19.36 -0.91 -18.25
CA MET A 137 19.31 -0.06 -19.46
C MET A 137 18.20 -0.44 -20.43
N GLY A 138 17.80 -1.72 -20.44
CA GLY A 138 16.71 -2.20 -21.29
C GLY A 138 15.34 -2.17 -20.62
N GLU A 139 15.31 -2.36 -19.28
CA GLU A 139 14.06 -2.54 -18.55
C GLU A 139 13.53 -1.26 -17.89
N ILE A 140 14.41 -0.31 -17.52
CA ILE A 140 13.99 0.98 -16.97
C ILE A 140 13.83 1.98 -18.11
N PRO A 141 12.60 2.45 -18.42
CA PRO A 141 12.41 3.45 -19.45
C PRO A 141 13.15 4.76 -19.13
N THR A 142 13.63 5.45 -20.16
CA THR A 142 14.41 6.69 -19.99
C THR A 142 13.63 7.72 -19.16
N GLY A 143 14.29 8.21 -18.10
CA GLY A 143 13.73 9.21 -17.18
C GLY A 143 12.84 8.65 -16.08
N VAL A 144 12.53 7.34 -16.07
CA VAL A 144 11.80 6.69 -14.99
C VAL A 144 12.75 6.38 -13.82
N LYS A 145 12.26 6.61 -12.60
CA LYS A 145 12.99 6.32 -11.36
C LYS A 145 12.47 5.02 -10.75
N LEU A 146 13.40 4.19 -10.28
CA LEU A 146 13.09 3.00 -9.49
C LEU A 146 13.64 3.20 -8.08
N THR A 147 12.78 3.04 -7.07
CA THR A 147 13.16 3.05 -5.65
C THR A 147 12.52 1.88 -4.92
N THR A 148 12.93 1.67 -3.68
CA THR A 148 12.34 0.66 -2.80
C THR A 148 12.10 1.25 -1.42
N PHE A 149 11.13 0.71 -0.71
CA PHE A 149 10.95 0.95 0.71
C PHE A 149 10.72 -0.38 1.45
N GLY A 150 11.43 -0.57 2.55
CA GLY A 150 11.27 -1.73 3.44
C GLY A 150 11.05 -1.28 4.88
N SER A 151 10.09 -1.90 5.57
CA SER A 151 9.73 -1.54 6.94
C SER A 151 10.84 -1.75 7.98
N ALA A 152 11.91 -2.46 7.63
CA ALA A 152 13.09 -2.65 8.50
C ALA A 152 13.79 -1.33 8.90
N VAL A 153 13.56 -0.22 8.19
CA VAL A 153 14.10 1.11 8.52
C VAL A 153 13.18 1.91 9.43
N ILE A 154 12.00 1.38 9.76
CA ILE A 154 11.03 2.05 10.65
C ILE A 154 11.56 2.01 12.08
N GLY A 155 11.84 3.19 12.65
CA GLY A 155 12.30 3.36 14.03
C GLY A 155 12.68 4.80 14.34
N GLY A 156 12.67 5.15 15.64
CA GLY A 156 12.98 6.50 16.12
C GLY A 156 11.80 7.49 16.07
N GLU A 157 12.05 8.72 16.53
CA GLU A 157 11.02 9.74 16.79
C GLU A 157 10.19 10.08 15.54
N ARG A 158 10.82 10.24 14.37
CA ARG A 158 10.13 10.53 13.12
C ARG A 158 8.96 9.56 12.83
N TRP A 159 9.13 8.29 13.14
CA TRP A 159 8.10 7.29 12.88
C TRP A 159 6.98 7.29 13.93
N VAL A 160 7.30 7.75 15.15
CA VAL A 160 6.27 7.98 16.17
C VAL A 160 5.40 9.18 15.79
N GLU A 161 6.01 10.26 15.30
CA GLU A 161 5.29 11.42 14.77
C GLU A 161 4.41 11.03 13.57
N ALA A 162 4.96 10.28 12.61
CA ALA A 162 4.20 9.79 11.46
C ALA A 162 3.03 8.88 11.86
N LEU A 163 3.21 8.04 12.89
CA LEU A 163 2.12 7.22 13.41
C LEU A 163 1.05 8.06 14.10
N GLN A 164 1.43 9.13 14.82
CA GLN A 164 0.46 10.06 15.42
C GLN A 164 -0.36 10.75 14.32
N GLU A 165 0.27 11.28 13.27
CA GLU A 165 -0.45 11.86 12.13
C GLU A 165 -1.45 10.88 11.50
N ILE A 166 -1.08 9.59 11.40
CA ILE A 166 -1.96 8.54 10.87
C ILE A 166 -3.14 8.31 11.82
N VAL A 167 -2.89 8.25 13.13
CA VAL A 167 -3.94 8.11 14.16
C VAL A 167 -4.93 9.27 14.05
N ASP A 168 -4.43 10.50 13.95
CA ASP A 168 -5.26 11.69 13.83
C ASP A 168 -6.15 11.64 12.57
N LEU A 169 -5.58 11.23 11.43
CA LEU A 169 -6.34 11.04 10.18
C LEU A 169 -7.46 9.99 10.30
N VAL A 170 -7.22 8.92 11.07
CA VAL A 170 -8.21 7.88 11.32
C VAL A 170 -9.30 8.38 12.28
N GLU A 171 -8.95 9.10 13.34
CA GLU A 171 -9.91 9.70 14.28
C GLU A 171 -10.79 10.77 13.61
N GLU A 172 -10.24 11.54 12.68
CA GLU A 172 -10.95 12.50 11.86
C GLU A 172 -11.86 11.85 10.79
N GLY A 173 -11.77 10.53 10.61
CA GLY A 173 -12.52 9.80 9.59
C GLY A 173 -12.05 10.05 8.16
N ARG A 174 -10.88 10.65 7.97
CA ARG A 174 -10.27 10.93 6.66
C ARG A 174 -9.60 9.72 6.04
N VAL A 175 -9.19 8.77 6.87
CA VAL A 175 -8.57 7.52 6.47
C VAL A 175 -9.19 6.36 7.24
N HIS A 176 -9.47 5.25 6.55
CA HIS A 176 -9.98 4.05 7.17
C HIS A 176 -8.84 3.23 7.79
N ALA A 177 -8.98 2.77 9.03
CA ALA A 177 -7.99 1.89 9.69
C ALA A 177 -7.80 0.54 9.00
N ASN A 178 -8.74 0.14 8.14
CA ASN A 178 -8.73 -1.12 7.38
C ASN A 178 -8.63 -2.37 8.28
N LEU A 179 -9.15 -2.31 9.49
CA LEU A 179 -9.34 -3.48 10.34
C LEU A 179 -10.40 -4.38 9.70
N ASP A 180 -10.04 -5.63 9.43
CA ASP A 180 -10.96 -6.63 8.89
C ASP A 180 -11.58 -7.46 10.00
N ARG A 181 -10.73 -8.01 10.87
CA ARG A 181 -11.17 -8.90 11.95
C ARG A 181 -10.20 -8.94 13.12
N THR A 182 -10.75 -9.16 14.31
CA THR A 182 -9.98 -9.46 15.53
C THR A 182 -10.14 -10.92 15.92
N TYR A 183 -9.10 -11.45 16.59
CA TYR A 183 -9.11 -12.78 17.20
C TYR A 183 -8.49 -12.68 18.59
N PRO A 184 -9.01 -13.45 19.59
CA PRO A 184 -8.28 -13.68 20.83
C PRO A 184 -6.92 -14.34 20.56
N LEU A 185 -5.90 -14.07 21.38
CA LEU A 185 -4.57 -14.64 21.18
C LEU A 185 -4.54 -16.17 21.25
N ASP A 186 -5.44 -16.79 22.00
CA ASP A 186 -5.58 -18.25 22.05
C ASP A 186 -6.20 -18.85 20.76
N GLU A 187 -6.82 -18.02 19.92
CA GLU A 187 -7.35 -18.39 18.60
C GLU A 187 -6.42 -17.99 17.43
N ILE A 188 -5.15 -17.68 17.69
CA ILE A 188 -4.22 -17.17 16.64
C ILE A 188 -4.08 -18.15 15.46
N ALA A 189 -4.21 -19.45 15.66
CA ALA A 189 -4.20 -20.45 14.59
C ALA A 189 -5.38 -20.27 13.63
N ALA A 190 -6.55 -19.88 14.12
CA ALA A 190 -7.72 -19.57 13.29
C ALA A 190 -7.52 -18.28 12.50
N ALA A 191 -6.86 -17.27 13.10
CA ALA A 191 -6.47 -16.04 12.40
C ALA A 191 -5.54 -16.33 11.22
N HIS A 192 -4.50 -17.14 11.41
CA HIS A 192 -3.62 -17.57 10.33
C HIS A 192 -4.36 -18.31 9.22
N ALA A 193 -5.18 -19.30 9.57
CA ALA A 193 -5.98 -20.06 8.60
C ALA A 193 -6.94 -19.14 7.79
N TYR A 194 -7.49 -18.11 8.43
CA TYR A 194 -8.31 -17.10 7.75
C TYR A 194 -7.53 -16.31 6.71
N MET A 195 -6.30 -15.87 7.06
CA MET A 195 -5.43 -15.15 6.14
C MET A 195 -4.91 -16.02 5.00
N GLU A 196 -4.47 -17.25 5.29
CA GLU A 196 -3.98 -18.21 4.30
C GLU A 196 -5.06 -18.60 3.28
N ALA A 197 -6.33 -18.59 3.68
CA ALA A 197 -7.46 -18.80 2.79
C ALA A 197 -7.79 -17.60 1.90
N ASN A 198 -6.97 -16.52 1.90
CA ASN A 198 -7.19 -15.27 1.15
C ASN A 198 -8.56 -14.61 1.40
N ARG A 199 -9.11 -14.77 2.60
CA ARG A 199 -10.41 -14.20 2.98
C ARG A 199 -10.30 -12.78 3.54
N ALA A 200 -9.13 -12.43 4.07
CA ALA A 200 -8.90 -11.13 4.68
C ALA A 200 -8.99 -9.99 3.65
N THR A 201 -9.71 -8.93 4.01
CA THR A 201 -9.87 -7.69 3.23
C THR A 201 -9.39 -6.47 4.03
N GLY A 202 -8.25 -6.61 4.68
CA GLY A 202 -7.66 -5.64 5.57
C GLY A 202 -6.72 -6.30 6.57
N LYS A 203 -6.51 -5.65 7.72
CA LYS A 203 -5.64 -6.15 8.77
C LYS A 203 -6.42 -7.09 9.72
N VAL A 204 -5.81 -8.20 10.04
CA VAL A 204 -6.26 -9.12 11.11
C VAL A 204 -5.45 -8.82 12.36
N VAL A 205 -6.10 -8.60 13.50
CA VAL A 205 -5.46 -8.22 14.76
C VAL A 205 -5.74 -9.27 15.84
N GLY A 206 -4.68 -9.71 16.52
CA GLY A 206 -4.79 -10.55 17.74
C GLY A 206 -4.89 -9.66 18.98
N ILE A 207 -5.84 -9.94 19.83
CA ILE A 207 -6.07 -9.22 21.10
C ILE A 207 -5.93 -10.15 22.29
N PRO A 208 -5.48 -9.66 23.47
CA PRO A 208 -5.41 -10.45 24.69
C PRO A 208 -6.73 -11.02 25.15
#